data_de3608d3c1263419f4df4b29a6010165
#
_entry.id   de3608d3c1263419f4df4b29a6010165
#
_cell.length_a   1.000
_cell.length_b   1.000
_cell.length_c   1.000
_cell.angle_alpha   90.00
_cell.angle_beta   90.00
_cell.angle_gamma   90.00
#
_symmetry.space_group_name_H-M   'P 1'
#
loop_
_entity.id
_entity.type
_entity.pdbx_description
1 polymer ?
#
loop_
_entity_poly.entity_id
_entity_poly.type
_entity_poly.pdbx_seq_one_letter_code
_entity_poly.pdbx_strand_id
1 'polypeptide(L)'
;MKLIVGLGNPGIEYQFTPHNIGFLAVDRIAEQCGVMVDNRHAKALTGRTRIGNEEVLLAKPETYMNHSGMSVRDLVDKHEVNAEKDLIVIYDELDLPLGMIRIRARGSSAGHNGMQSIINALQTEEVQRMRLGVAPDDPAKGGARYILGQFRKSQLARVDEVLDLAAQAVNVIINEGIATAMNRFNRKNKPEEEDKDNATKL
;
A
#
# COMPACT_ATOMS: atom_id res chain seq x y z
N MET A 1 -11.86 11.41 10.49
CA MET A 1 -10.60 10.67 10.75
C MET A 1 -10.32 9.73 9.59
N LYS A 2 -9.09 9.69 9.09
CA LYS A 2 -8.66 8.74 8.06
C LYS A 2 -8.07 7.48 8.69
N LEU A 3 -8.34 6.31 8.10
CA LEU A 3 -7.76 5.03 8.48
C LEU A 3 -6.85 4.55 7.35
N ILE A 4 -5.55 4.39 7.64
CA ILE A 4 -4.56 3.88 6.68
C ILE A 4 -4.13 2.49 7.15
N VAL A 5 -4.38 1.49 6.32
CA VAL A 5 -4.07 0.09 6.61
C VAL A 5 -3.00 -0.40 5.64
N GLY A 6 -1.86 -0.80 6.15
CA GLY A 6 -0.90 -1.59 5.40
C GLY A 6 -1.18 -3.08 5.58
N LEU A 7 -1.09 -3.86 4.50
CA LEU A 7 -1.26 -5.31 4.57
C LEU A 7 0.09 -6.02 4.67
N GLY A 8 0.10 -7.13 5.41
CA GLY A 8 1.24 -7.99 5.63
C GLY A 8 0.88 -9.16 6.52
N ASN A 9 1.82 -10.09 6.72
CA ASN A 9 1.72 -11.19 7.67
C ASN A 9 2.49 -10.85 8.96
N PRO A 10 1.98 -11.23 10.13
CA PRO A 10 2.70 -11.11 11.39
C PRO A 10 3.86 -12.11 11.44
N GLY A 11 4.95 -11.74 12.11
CA GLY A 11 6.14 -12.58 12.30
C GLY A 11 7.40 -11.96 11.74
N ILE A 12 8.51 -12.18 12.44
CA ILE A 12 9.83 -11.64 12.07
C ILE A 12 10.32 -12.16 10.71
N GLU A 13 9.91 -13.37 10.36
CA GLU A 13 10.26 -14.03 9.09
C GLU A 13 9.66 -13.34 7.86
N TYR A 14 8.56 -12.60 8.04
CA TYR A 14 7.86 -11.89 6.96
C TYR A 14 8.26 -10.41 6.87
N GLN A 15 9.01 -9.87 7.82
CA GLN A 15 9.22 -8.43 7.99
C GLN A 15 9.70 -7.72 6.73
N PHE A 16 10.61 -8.32 5.95
CA PHE A 16 11.17 -7.73 4.73
C PHE A 16 10.81 -8.54 3.49
N THR A 17 9.61 -9.07 3.44
CA THR A 17 9.09 -9.76 2.24
C THR A 17 8.29 -8.81 1.36
N PRO A 18 8.20 -9.05 0.04
CA PRO A 18 7.33 -8.31 -0.86
C PRO A 18 5.87 -8.24 -0.37
N HIS A 19 5.36 -9.33 0.21
CA HIS A 19 3.98 -9.39 0.72
C HIS A 19 3.74 -8.49 1.95
N ASN A 20 4.80 -8.06 2.62
CA ASN A 20 4.75 -7.13 3.75
C ASN A 20 5.05 -5.67 3.38
N ILE A 21 5.15 -5.34 2.09
CA ILE A 21 5.46 -3.96 1.68
C ILE A 21 4.41 -2.95 2.16
N GLY A 22 3.16 -3.39 2.37
CA GLY A 22 2.12 -2.56 2.98
C GLY A 22 2.45 -2.19 4.43
N PHE A 23 2.97 -3.13 5.23
CA PHE A 23 3.45 -2.86 6.60
C PHE A 23 4.63 -1.87 6.58
N LEU A 24 5.60 -2.09 5.69
CA LEU A 24 6.75 -1.21 5.54
C LEU A 24 6.32 0.22 5.15
N ALA A 25 5.30 0.35 4.30
CA ALA A 25 4.77 1.66 3.92
C ALA A 25 4.12 2.38 5.11
N VAL A 26 3.35 1.68 5.96
CA VAL A 26 2.80 2.25 7.19
C VAL A 26 3.90 2.66 8.16
N ASP A 27 4.95 1.85 8.31
CA ASP A 27 6.10 2.20 9.15
C ASP A 27 6.84 3.44 8.62
N ARG A 28 7.01 3.59 7.30
CA ARG A 28 7.60 4.78 6.68
C ARG A 28 6.75 6.03 6.92
N ILE A 29 5.43 5.93 6.79
CA ILE A 29 4.50 7.04 7.08
C ILE A 29 4.61 7.44 8.56
N ALA A 30 4.64 6.47 9.46
CA ALA A 30 4.78 6.69 10.90
C ALA A 30 6.10 7.38 11.24
N GLU A 31 7.22 6.92 10.66
CA GLU A 31 8.54 7.53 10.80
C GLU A 31 8.53 9.01 10.39
N GLN A 32 7.98 9.32 9.21
CA GLN A 32 7.87 10.70 8.72
C GLN A 32 6.97 11.59 9.60
N CYS A 33 6.00 10.98 10.27
CA CYS A 33 5.12 11.68 11.23
C CYS A 33 5.69 11.72 12.67
N GLY A 34 6.81 11.07 12.94
CA GLY A 34 7.42 11.00 14.28
C GLY A 34 6.60 10.22 15.29
N VAL A 35 5.84 9.20 14.85
CA VAL A 35 4.99 8.34 15.71
C VAL A 35 5.36 6.87 15.59
N MET A 36 4.98 6.06 16.57
CA MET A 36 5.13 4.61 16.55
C MET A 36 3.79 3.92 16.26
N VAL A 37 3.85 2.75 15.60
CA VAL A 37 2.71 1.89 15.32
C VAL A 37 2.86 0.62 16.16
N ASP A 38 2.62 0.74 17.47
CA ASP A 38 2.90 -0.29 18.47
C ASP A 38 1.73 -0.53 19.43
N ASN A 39 0.67 0.27 19.37
CA ASN A 39 -0.50 0.10 20.22
C ASN A 39 -1.39 -1.02 19.67
N ARG A 40 -1.56 -2.10 20.43
CA ARG A 40 -2.42 -3.24 20.06
C ARG A 40 -3.90 -2.92 20.22
N HIS A 41 -4.60 -2.89 19.10
CA HIS A 41 -6.02 -2.59 19.04
C HIS A 41 -6.69 -3.27 17.84
N ALA A 42 -7.88 -3.87 18.05
CA ALA A 42 -8.66 -4.51 16.97
C ALA A 42 -7.86 -5.54 16.15
N LYS A 43 -7.04 -6.37 16.79
CA LYS A 43 -6.13 -7.34 16.17
C LYS A 43 -5.13 -6.68 15.17
N ALA A 44 -4.71 -5.45 15.47
CA ALA A 44 -3.72 -4.71 14.71
C ALA A 44 -2.74 -4.00 15.62
N LEU A 45 -1.55 -3.70 15.12
CA LEU A 45 -0.70 -2.64 15.65
C LEU A 45 -1.19 -1.32 15.08
N THR A 46 -1.39 -0.33 15.94
CA THR A 46 -1.92 0.98 15.54
C THR A 46 -1.07 2.12 16.08
N GLY A 47 -1.11 3.25 15.39
CA GLY A 47 -0.52 4.52 15.81
C GLY A 47 -1.39 5.69 15.35
N ARG A 48 -1.54 6.70 16.20
CA ARG A 48 -2.31 7.91 15.88
C ARG A 48 -1.37 9.04 15.51
N THR A 49 -1.73 9.76 14.46
CA THR A 49 -1.00 10.94 14.01
C THR A 49 -1.95 11.97 13.39
N ARG A 50 -1.40 13.06 12.89
CA ARG A 50 -2.10 14.06 12.10
C ARG A 50 -1.33 14.34 10.82
N ILE A 51 -2.02 14.32 9.69
CA ILE A 51 -1.46 14.70 8.38
C ILE A 51 -2.28 15.88 7.87
N GLY A 52 -1.65 17.03 7.70
CA GLY A 52 -2.38 18.29 7.46
C GLY A 52 -3.35 18.57 8.59
N ASN A 53 -4.64 18.76 8.26
CA ASN A 53 -5.71 19.00 9.24
C ASN A 53 -6.48 17.74 9.65
N GLU A 54 -6.13 16.57 9.08
CA GLU A 54 -6.85 15.32 9.31
C GLU A 54 -6.22 14.50 10.42
N GLU A 55 -7.05 13.95 11.33
CA GLU A 55 -6.62 12.88 12.21
C GLU A 55 -6.48 11.57 11.44
N VAL A 56 -5.40 10.86 11.67
CA VAL A 56 -5.04 9.63 10.97
C VAL A 56 -4.77 8.51 11.95
N LEU A 57 -5.42 7.38 11.75
CA LEU A 57 -5.08 6.12 12.39
C LEU A 57 -4.30 5.26 11.39
N LEU A 58 -3.05 4.97 11.73
CA LEU A 58 -2.19 4.03 11.01
C LEU A 58 -2.42 2.64 11.59
N ALA A 59 -2.54 1.61 10.76
CA ALA A 59 -2.78 0.25 11.23
C ALA A 59 -2.06 -0.81 10.40
N LYS A 60 -1.53 -1.81 11.11
CA LYS A 60 -0.96 -3.06 10.57
C LYS A 60 -1.70 -4.23 11.19
N PRO A 61 -2.64 -4.91 10.48
CA PRO A 61 -3.34 -6.08 11.00
C PRO A 61 -2.37 -7.18 11.43
N GLU A 62 -2.48 -7.64 12.67
CA GLU A 62 -1.69 -8.79 13.19
C GLU A 62 -2.36 -10.14 12.86
N THR A 63 -3.34 -10.15 11.97
CA THR A 63 -3.92 -11.35 11.38
C THR A 63 -3.06 -11.83 10.22
N TYR A 64 -3.17 -13.11 9.84
CA TYR A 64 -2.61 -13.53 8.55
C TYR A 64 -3.36 -12.84 7.39
N MET A 65 -2.68 -12.70 6.25
CA MET A 65 -3.16 -11.94 5.09
C MET A 65 -4.61 -12.24 4.71
N ASN A 66 -4.99 -13.51 4.62
CA ASN A 66 -6.34 -13.94 4.27
C ASN A 66 -7.42 -13.62 5.34
N HIS A 67 -7.02 -13.13 6.50
CA HIS A 67 -7.92 -12.72 7.60
C HIS A 67 -7.85 -11.21 7.91
N SER A 68 -7.19 -10.42 7.07
CA SER A 68 -7.03 -8.97 7.27
C SER A 68 -8.38 -8.24 7.41
N GLY A 69 -9.41 -8.70 6.73
CA GLY A 69 -10.76 -8.14 6.80
C GLY A 69 -11.37 -8.13 8.20
N MET A 70 -11.03 -9.10 9.05
CA MET A 70 -11.52 -9.13 10.45
C MET A 70 -11.02 -7.92 11.23
N SER A 71 -9.72 -7.64 11.15
CA SER A 71 -9.12 -6.50 11.84
C SER A 71 -9.61 -5.17 11.25
N VAL A 72 -9.65 -5.06 9.93
CA VAL A 72 -10.09 -3.83 9.25
C VAL A 72 -11.56 -3.52 9.58
N ARG A 73 -12.44 -4.53 9.61
CA ARG A 73 -13.83 -4.36 10.01
C ARG A 73 -13.95 -3.86 11.44
N ASP A 74 -13.21 -4.50 12.39
CA ASP A 74 -13.21 -4.09 13.79
C ASP A 74 -12.72 -2.63 13.95
N LEU A 75 -11.71 -2.19 13.15
CA LEU A 75 -11.22 -0.81 13.16
C LEU A 75 -12.25 0.18 12.59
N VAL A 76 -12.86 -0.17 11.47
CA VAL A 76 -13.90 0.66 10.82
C VAL A 76 -15.08 0.88 11.75
N ASP A 77 -15.59 -0.20 12.37
CA ASP A 77 -16.74 -0.13 13.27
C ASP A 77 -16.42 0.64 14.56
N LYS A 78 -15.25 0.39 15.18
CA LYS A 78 -14.86 1.05 16.45
C LYS A 78 -14.55 2.54 16.31
N HIS A 79 -14.10 2.97 15.16
CA HIS A 79 -13.73 4.36 14.91
C HIS A 79 -14.72 5.09 14.01
N GLU A 80 -15.86 4.45 13.69
CA GLU A 80 -16.92 5.02 12.85
C GLU A 80 -16.37 5.56 11.51
N VAL A 81 -15.42 4.82 10.92
CA VAL A 81 -14.76 5.21 9.67
C VAL A 81 -15.69 4.94 8.49
N ASN A 82 -15.87 5.93 7.63
CA ASN A 82 -16.52 5.68 6.34
C ASN A 82 -15.54 4.93 5.41
N ALA A 83 -15.83 3.64 5.17
CA ALA A 83 -14.93 2.76 4.41
C ALA A 83 -14.66 3.25 2.97
N GLU A 84 -15.63 3.92 2.33
CA GLU A 84 -15.50 4.39 0.96
C GLU A 84 -14.66 5.68 0.84
N LYS A 85 -14.73 6.55 1.87
CA LYS A 85 -14.14 7.89 1.82
C LYS A 85 -12.88 8.03 2.67
N ASP A 86 -12.78 7.24 3.75
CA ASP A 86 -11.80 7.48 4.79
C ASP A 86 -10.84 6.30 5.04
N LEU A 87 -11.10 5.13 4.42
CA LEU A 87 -10.21 3.99 4.45
C LEU A 87 -9.29 3.98 3.23
N ILE A 88 -7.98 3.85 3.47
CA ILE A 88 -6.95 3.66 2.44
C ILE A 88 -6.20 2.36 2.76
N VAL A 89 -6.19 1.41 1.83
CA VAL A 89 -5.49 0.12 1.98
C VAL A 89 -4.25 0.10 1.09
N ILE A 90 -3.08 -0.21 1.67
CA ILE A 90 -1.78 -0.27 1.00
C ILE A 90 -1.30 -1.72 0.98
N TYR A 91 -0.97 -2.27 -0.21
CA TYR A 91 -0.57 -3.66 -0.39
C TYR A 91 0.27 -3.89 -1.64
N ASP A 92 0.85 -5.08 -1.76
CA ASP A 92 1.71 -5.49 -2.87
C ASP A 92 0.93 -5.79 -4.16
N GLU A 93 1.57 -5.54 -5.30
CA GLU A 93 1.05 -5.85 -6.64
C GLU A 93 2.14 -6.54 -7.48
N LEU A 94 1.90 -7.80 -7.83
CA LEU A 94 2.85 -8.60 -8.61
C LEU A 94 2.94 -8.22 -10.08
N ASP A 95 1.89 -7.63 -10.64
CA ASP A 95 1.84 -7.20 -12.04
C ASP A 95 2.41 -5.79 -12.25
N LEU A 96 2.93 -5.18 -11.19
CA LEU A 96 3.50 -3.83 -11.21
C LEU A 96 5.00 -3.91 -10.85
N PRO A 97 5.90 -3.33 -11.67
CA PRO A 97 7.33 -3.30 -11.38
C PRO A 97 7.65 -2.68 -10.02
N LEU A 98 8.70 -3.21 -9.35
CA LEU A 98 9.20 -2.62 -8.11
C LEU A 98 9.63 -1.17 -8.34
N GLY A 99 9.23 -0.28 -7.43
CA GLY A 99 9.44 1.16 -7.53
C GLY A 99 8.23 1.93 -8.08
N MET A 100 7.21 1.23 -8.54
CA MET A 100 5.98 1.83 -9.07
C MET A 100 4.82 1.72 -8.09
N ILE A 101 3.91 2.70 -8.13
CA ILE A 101 2.65 2.66 -7.36
C ILE A 101 1.45 2.82 -8.28
N ARG A 102 0.31 2.29 -7.85
CA ARG A 102 -0.97 2.47 -8.53
C ARG A 102 -2.09 2.72 -7.54
N ILE A 103 -2.72 3.87 -7.64
CA ILE A 103 -3.80 4.31 -6.77
C ILE A 103 -5.14 4.12 -7.49
N ARG A 104 -6.14 3.62 -6.78
CA ARG A 104 -7.52 3.45 -7.25
C ARG A 104 -8.50 3.84 -6.16
N ALA A 105 -9.60 4.49 -6.54
CA ALA A 105 -10.68 4.81 -5.61
C ALA A 105 -11.49 3.57 -5.23
N ARG A 106 -11.59 2.59 -6.14
CA ARG A 106 -12.40 1.36 -6.00
C ARG A 106 -11.91 0.24 -6.91
N GLY A 107 -12.47 -0.94 -6.78
CA GLY A 107 -12.25 -2.09 -7.69
C GLY A 107 -12.14 -3.42 -6.96
N SER A 108 -12.04 -4.51 -7.72
CA SER A 108 -11.86 -5.86 -7.20
C SER A 108 -10.53 -6.06 -6.49
N SER A 109 -10.36 -7.21 -5.85
CA SER A 109 -9.10 -7.62 -5.21
C SER A 109 -7.97 -7.92 -6.19
N ALA A 110 -8.28 -8.15 -7.46
CA ALA A 110 -7.36 -8.64 -8.49
C ALA A 110 -6.54 -9.88 -8.02
N GLY A 111 -7.18 -10.76 -7.24
CA GLY A 111 -6.55 -11.97 -6.70
C GLY A 111 -5.73 -11.78 -5.42
N HIS A 112 -5.59 -10.55 -4.90
CA HIS A 112 -4.87 -10.33 -3.66
C HIS A 112 -5.70 -10.77 -2.45
N ASN A 113 -5.24 -11.79 -1.71
CA ASN A 113 -6.00 -12.44 -0.63
C ASN A 113 -6.40 -11.48 0.51
N GLY A 114 -5.51 -10.57 0.90
CA GLY A 114 -5.79 -9.60 1.95
C GLY A 114 -6.87 -8.59 1.54
N MET A 115 -6.79 -8.10 0.30
CA MET A 115 -7.80 -7.18 -0.23
C MET A 115 -9.15 -7.88 -0.42
N GLN A 116 -9.15 -9.16 -0.86
CA GLN A 116 -10.38 -9.96 -0.95
C GLN A 116 -11.02 -10.15 0.43
N SER A 117 -10.22 -10.42 1.46
CA SER A 117 -10.68 -10.53 2.84
C SER A 117 -11.36 -9.24 3.31
N ILE A 118 -10.80 -8.07 2.99
CA ILE A 118 -11.37 -6.77 3.34
C ILE A 118 -12.69 -6.53 2.60
N ILE A 119 -12.73 -6.75 1.27
CA ILE A 119 -13.95 -6.61 0.46
C ILE A 119 -15.08 -7.49 1.02
N ASN A 120 -14.77 -8.73 1.35
CA ASN A 120 -15.74 -9.66 1.93
C ASN A 120 -16.22 -9.21 3.32
N ALA A 121 -15.34 -8.69 4.17
CA ALA A 121 -15.71 -8.23 5.50
C ALA A 121 -16.54 -6.94 5.47
N LEU A 122 -16.20 -6.00 4.61
CA LEU A 122 -16.89 -4.71 4.49
C LEU A 122 -18.10 -4.75 3.54
N GLN A 123 -18.24 -5.82 2.74
CA GLN A 123 -19.29 -6.00 1.73
C GLN A 123 -19.34 -4.87 0.69
N THR A 124 -18.18 -4.31 0.34
CA THR A 124 -18.03 -3.25 -0.67
C THR A 124 -16.69 -3.32 -1.39
N GLU A 125 -16.69 -2.97 -2.67
CA GLU A 125 -15.47 -2.74 -3.46
C GLU A 125 -15.07 -1.24 -3.50
N GLU A 126 -15.89 -0.37 -2.95
CA GLU A 126 -15.68 1.09 -2.87
C GLU A 126 -14.67 1.43 -1.76
N VAL A 127 -13.49 0.84 -1.80
CA VAL A 127 -12.41 1.06 -0.84
C VAL A 127 -11.22 1.70 -1.58
N GLN A 128 -10.73 2.82 -1.10
CA GLN A 128 -9.53 3.45 -1.66
C GLN A 128 -8.31 2.58 -1.42
N ARG A 129 -7.48 2.41 -2.45
CA ARG A 129 -6.33 1.54 -2.37
C ARG A 129 -5.11 2.08 -3.09
N MET A 130 -3.95 1.74 -2.56
CA MET A 130 -2.64 1.96 -3.16
C MET A 130 -1.93 0.62 -3.30
N ARG A 131 -1.59 0.26 -4.53
CA ARG A 131 -0.84 -0.94 -4.86
C ARG A 131 0.62 -0.56 -5.05
N LEU A 132 1.51 -1.24 -4.35
CA LEU A 132 2.95 -1.06 -4.47
C LEU A 132 3.53 -2.19 -5.30
N GLY A 133 4.19 -1.86 -6.39
CA GLY A 133 4.78 -2.83 -7.29
C GLY A 133 5.88 -3.63 -6.62
N VAL A 134 5.81 -4.95 -6.79
CA VAL A 134 6.81 -5.89 -6.29
C VAL A 134 7.22 -6.92 -7.35
N ALA A 135 6.84 -6.74 -8.62
CA ALA A 135 7.20 -7.68 -9.68
C ALA A 135 8.71 -7.95 -9.69
N PRO A 136 9.13 -9.22 -9.80
CA PRO A 136 10.54 -9.54 -9.98
C PRO A 136 11.02 -9.07 -11.37
N ASP A 137 12.32 -8.80 -11.50
CA ASP A 137 12.93 -8.42 -12.79
C ASP A 137 12.75 -9.53 -13.86
N ASP A 138 12.63 -10.79 -13.43
CA ASP A 138 12.34 -11.95 -14.26
C ASP A 138 10.92 -12.46 -13.93
N PRO A 139 9.93 -12.28 -14.81
CA PRO A 139 8.54 -12.70 -14.56
C PRO A 139 8.39 -14.20 -14.24
N ALA A 140 9.30 -15.06 -14.75
CA ALA A 140 9.26 -16.49 -14.45
C ALA A 140 9.56 -16.81 -12.98
N LYS A 141 10.10 -15.87 -12.23
CA LYS A 141 10.43 -15.99 -10.79
C LYS A 141 9.35 -15.42 -9.88
N GLY A 142 8.23 -14.98 -10.42
CA GLY A 142 7.10 -14.46 -9.65
C GLY A 142 6.28 -15.55 -8.96
N GLY A 143 5.23 -15.12 -8.24
CA GLY A 143 4.26 -15.99 -7.59
C GLY A 143 4.41 -16.09 -6.07
N ALA A 144 3.64 -16.99 -5.46
CA ALA A 144 3.50 -17.08 -4.00
C ALA A 144 4.84 -17.28 -3.25
N ARG A 145 5.75 -18.10 -3.80
CA ARG A 145 7.05 -18.32 -3.20
C ARG A 145 7.93 -17.07 -3.21
N TYR A 146 7.81 -16.23 -4.25
CA TYR A 146 8.56 -14.99 -4.37
C TYR A 146 8.08 -13.96 -3.35
N ILE A 147 6.76 -13.74 -3.24
CA ILE A 147 6.22 -12.70 -2.34
C ILE A 147 6.45 -13.00 -0.86
N LEU A 148 6.64 -14.28 -0.50
CA LEU A 148 6.95 -14.71 0.88
C LEU A 148 8.47 -14.83 1.15
N GLY A 149 9.31 -14.69 0.12
CA GLY A 149 10.76 -14.64 0.28
C GLY A 149 11.22 -13.22 0.63
N GLN A 150 12.42 -13.09 1.18
CA GLN A 150 13.03 -11.80 1.52
C GLN A 150 13.37 -11.00 0.25
N PHE A 151 13.22 -9.67 0.29
CA PHE A 151 13.80 -8.79 -0.73
C PHE A 151 15.29 -9.03 -0.85
N ARG A 152 15.80 -9.06 -2.09
CA ARG A 152 17.24 -9.16 -2.34
C ARG A 152 17.92 -7.85 -1.98
N LYS A 153 19.17 -7.90 -1.56
CA LYS A 153 19.97 -6.71 -1.24
C LYS A 153 19.96 -5.66 -2.39
N SER A 154 19.99 -6.12 -3.64
CA SER A 154 19.91 -5.25 -4.83
C SER A 154 18.57 -4.54 -5.03
N GLN A 155 17.50 -4.98 -4.35
CA GLN A 155 16.17 -4.39 -4.45
C GLN A 155 15.92 -3.32 -3.37
N LEU A 156 16.70 -3.31 -2.28
CA LEU A 156 16.42 -2.49 -1.10
C LEU A 156 16.36 -0.98 -1.40
N ALA A 157 17.22 -0.48 -2.29
CA ALA A 157 17.18 0.93 -2.70
C ALA A 157 15.85 1.29 -3.37
N ARG A 158 15.35 0.44 -4.28
CA ARG A 158 14.03 0.63 -4.92
C ARG A 158 12.88 0.47 -3.93
N VAL A 159 13.03 -0.42 -2.93
CA VAL A 159 12.05 -0.54 -1.84
C VAL A 159 11.97 0.77 -1.07
N ASP A 160 13.10 1.35 -0.66
CA ASP A 160 13.11 2.65 0.02
C ASP A 160 12.46 3.76 -0.80
N GLU A 161 12.77 3.85 -2.09
CA GLU A 161 12.17 4.83 -3.01
C GLU A 161 10.64 4.68 -3.12
N VAL A 162 10.12 3.45 -3.24
CA VAL A 162 8.67 3.24 -3.35
C VAL A 162 7.95 3.49 -2.03
N LEU A 163 8.60 3.25 -0.89
CA LEU A 163 8.05 3.58 0.43
C LEU A 163 7.93 5.10 0.62
N ASP A 164 8.95 5.87 0.22
CA ASP A 164 8.90 7.34 0.22
C ASP A 164 7.82 7.86 -0.72
N LEU A 165 7.70 7.27 -1.91
CA LEU A 165 6.67 7.61 -2.87
C LEU A 165 5.26 7.31 -2.32
N ALA A 166 5.08 6.20 -1.62
CA ALA A 166 3.83 5.84 -0.97
C ALA A 166 3.44 6.85 0.11
N ALA A 167 4.38 7.27 0.96
CA ALA A 167 4.15 8.29 1.99
C ALA A 167 3.76 9.65 1.38
N GLN A 168 4.44 10.08 0.31
CA GLN A 168 4.07 11.29 -0.44
C GLN A 168 2.66 11.17 -1.03
N ALA A 169 2.32 10.02 -1.61
CA ALA A 169 1.01 9.80 -2.20
C ALA A 169 -0.12 9.80 -1.16
N VAL A 170 0.11 9.23 0.02
CA VAL A 170 -0.84 9.30 1.15
C VAL A 170 -1.06 10.74 1.57
N ASN A 171 0.00 11.55 1.68
CA ASN A 171 -0.12 12.98 2.01
C ASN A 171 -1.00 13.72 0.99
N VAL A 172 -0.82 13.45 -0.31
CA VAL A 172 -1.65 14.04 -1.38
C VAL A 172 -3.09 13.53 -1.31
N ILE A 173 -3.33 12.23 -1.06
CA ILE A 173 -4.70 11.70 -0.91
C ILE A 173 -5.44 12.43 0.21
N ILE A 174 -4.77 12.64 1.35
CA ILE A 174 -5.39 13.26 2.52
C ILE A 174 -5.66 14.75 2.31
N ASN A 175 -4.71 15.50 1.77
CA ASN A 175 -4.81 16.96 1.66
C ASN A 175 -5.49 17.44 0.36
N GLU A 176 -5.36 16.69 -0.74
CA GLU A 176 -5.79 17.11 -2.08
C GLU A 176 -6.83 16.14 -2.70
N GLY A 177 -7.07 15.02 -2.05
CA GLY A 177 -8.02 13.99 -2.49
C GLY A 177 -7.43 12.94 -3.44
N ILE A 178 -8.14 11.80 -3.51
CA ILE A 178 -7.67 10.63 -4.26
C ILE A 178 -7.57 10.87 -5.78
N ALA A 179 -8.44 11.69 -6.36
CA ALA A 179 -8.41 12.00 -7.79
C ALA A 179 -7.10 12.72 -8.18
N THR A 180 -6.66 13.69 -7.36
CA THR A 180 -5.39 14.40 -7.54
C THR A 180 -4.21 13.43 -7.42
N ALA A 181 -4.22 12.58 -6.40
CA ALA A 181 -3.18 11.57 -6.22
C ALA A 181 -3.11 10.59 -7.41
N MET A 182 -4.25 10.08 -7.89
CA MET A 182 -4.32 9.22 -9.08
C MET A 182 -3.71 9.90 -10.31
N ASN A 183 -4.03 11.18 -10.54
CA ASN A 183 -3.50 11.95 -11.66
C ASN A 183 -1.98 12.16 -11.55
N ARG A 184 -1.47 12.43 -10.35
CA ARG A 184 -0.05 12.74 -10.10
C ARG A 184 0.83 11.50 -10.14
N PHE A 185 0.41 10.40 -9.51
CA PHE A 185 1.25 9.24 -9.29
C PHE A 185 1.05 8.13 -10.31
N ASN A 186 -0.16 7.92 -10.86
CA ASN A 186 -0.38 6.88 -11.86
C ASN A 186 0.24 7.20 -13.23
N ARG A 187 0.51 8.47 -13.56
CA ARG A 187 1.09 8.90 -14.85
C ARG A 187 2.60 8.64 -14.98
N LYS A 188 3.33 8.57 -13.86
CA LYS A 188 4.78 8.29 -13.84
C LYS A 188 5.13 6.85 -14.29
N ASN A 189 4.13 6.05 -14.63
CA ASN A 189 4.26 4.66 -15.04
C ASN A 189 4.28 4.44 -16.57
N LYS A 190 4.37 5.50 -17.40
CA LYS A 190 4.72 5.31 -18.81
C LYS A 190 6.25 5.25 -18.91
N PRO A 191 6.84 4.22 -19.56
CA PRO A 191 8.22 4.30 -20.02
C PRO A 191 8.34 5.58 -20.86
N GLU A 192 9.40 6.34 -20.67
CA GLU A 192 9.78 7.38 -21.63
C GLU A 192 9.95 6.65 -22.96
N GLU A 193 9.05 6.89 -23.92
CA GLU A 193 9.29 6.57 -25.32
C GLU A 193 10.50 7.42 -25.67
N GLU A 194 11.68 6.77 -25.84
CA GLU A 194 12.84 7.39 -26.44
C GLU A 194 12.39 8.01 -27.76
N ASP A 195 12.43 9.33 -27.86
CA ASP A 195 12.30 10.08 -29.10
C ASP A 195 13.38 9.61 -30.10
N LYS A 196 13.09 8.54 -30.85
CA LYS A 196 13.85 8.12 -32.00
C LYS A 196 13.30 8.82 -33.25
N ASP A 197 13.31 10.14 -33.23
CA ASP A 197 13.11 10.93 -34.45
C ASP A 197 14.03 12.15 -34.41
N ASN A 198 15.30 11.94 -34.69
CA ASN A 198 16.16 12.96 -35.34
C ASN A 198 17.52 12.39 -35.75
N ALA A 199 17.55 11.53 -36.72
CA ALA A 199 18.77 11.28 -37.47
C ALA A 199 18.47 10.70 -38.87
N THR A 200 17.82 11.48 -39.72
CA THR A 200 17.99 11.27 -41.18
C THR A 200 17.59 12.55 -41.90
N LYS A 201 18.52 13.46 -42.04
CA LYS A 201 18.65 14.41 -43.16
C LYS A 201 20.04 15.04 -43.11
N LEU A 202 20.96 14.44 -43.83
CA LEU A 202 22.00 15.11 -44.63
C LEU A 202 22.56 14.06 -45.58
#